data_7b71d5217527c0529290b1210cbf97f1
#
_entry.id   7b71d5217527c0529290b1210cbf97f1
#
_cell.length_a   1.000
_cell.length_b   1.000
_cell.length_c   1.000
_cell.angle_alpha   90.00
_cell.angle_beta   90.00
_cell.angle_gamma   90.00
#
_symmetry.space_group_name_H-M   'P 1'
#
loop_
_entity.id
_entity.type
_entity.pdbx_description
1 polymer ?
#
loop_
_entity_poly.entity_id
_entity_poly.type
_entity_poly.pdbx_seq_one_letter_code
_entity_poly.pdbx_strand_id
1 'polypeptide(L)'
;MSDVLEINKNQFAGEVLESEKPVLVDFWAPWCMPCRLMSPTLDELAKDLEGKLKVVKVNTEEPENQSLAVEYQIQSIPNLKLFKKGGVVAEFVGLRSKDSLRADLDAWL
;
A
#
# COMPACT_ATOMS: atom_id res chain seq x y z
N MET A 1 -8.26 -6.54 15.05
CA MET A 1 -7.89 -7.00 13.71
C MET A 1 -7.64 -5.80 12.81
N SER A 2 -6.65 -5.92 11.93
CA SER A 2 -6.33 -4.87 10.99
C SER A 2 -7.26 -4.93 9.77
N ASP A 3 -7.69 -3.77 9.28
CA ASP A 3 -8.42 -3.68 8.02
C ASP A 3 -7.45 -3.72 6.82
N VAL A 4 -6.15 -3.75 7.08
CA VAL A 4 -5.12 -3.87 6.04
C VAL A 4 -4.96 -5.34 5.68
N LEU A 5 -5.11 -5.66 4.39
CA LEU A 5 -5.01 -7.02 3.90
C LEU A 5 -3.61 -7.29 3.36
N GLU A 6 -2.95 -8.35 3.87
CA GLU A 6 -1.69 -8.82 3.31
C GLU A 6 -2.00 -9.67 2.09
N ILE A 7 -1.46 -9.29 0.92
CA ILE A 7 -1.74 -10.01 -0.33
C ILE A 7 -0.44 -10.46 -1.00
N ASN A 8 -0.57 -11.46 -1.88
CA ASN A 8 0.53 -11.94 -2.69
C ASN A 8 0.28 -11.63 -4.18
N LYS A 9 1.23 -12.02 -5.03
CA LYS A 9 1.16 -11.79 -6.46
C LYS A 9 -0.14 -12.32 -7.08
N ASN A 10 -0.60 -13.49 -6.63
CA ASN A 10 -1.79 -14.12 -7.21
C ASN A 10 -3.07 -13.34 -6.90
N GLN A 11 -3.08 -12.57 -5.83
CA GLN A 11 -4.22 -11.77 -5.41
C GLN A 11 -4.17 -10.34 -5.96
N PHE A 12 -3.03 -9.93 -6.50
CA PHE A 12 -2.79 -8.52 -6.85
C PHE A 12 -3.78 -8.01 -7.91
N ALA A 13 -4.00 -8.78 -8.96
CA ALA A 13 -4.92 -8.35 -10.02
C ALA A 13 -6.32 -8.12 -9.47
N GLY A 14 -6.85 -9.10 -8.72
CA GLY A 14 -8.21 -8.99 -8.17
C GLY A 14 -8.37 -7.93 -7.12
N GLU A 15 -7.39 -7.84 -6.20
CA GLU A 15 -7.50 -6.94 -5.06
C GLU A 15 -7.11 -5.50 -5.38
N VAL A 16 -6.23 -5.28 -6.37
CA VAL A 16 -5.69 -3.96 -6.68
C VAL A 16 -6.13 -3.47 -8.05
N LEU A 17 -5.80 -4.22 -9.11
CA LEU A 17 -6.00 -3.74 -10.47
C LEU A 17 -7.47 -3.66 -10.87
N GLU A 18 -8.29 -4.56 -10.35
CA GLU A 18 -9.73 -4.64 -10.66
C GLU A 18 -10.60 -3.96 -9.59
N SER A 19 -9.98 -3.34 -8.60
CA SER A 19 -10.74 -2.68 -7.53
C SER A 19 -11.49 -1.46 -8.04
N GLU A 20 -12.75 -1.33 -7.60
CA GLU A 20 -13.57 -0.16 -7.90
C GLU A 20 -13.18 1.03 -7.04
N LYS A 21 -12.60 0.77 -5.87
CA LYS A 21 -12.12 1.81 -4.96
C LYS A 21 -10.64 2.07 -5.19
N PRO A 22 -10.15 3.28 -4.87
CA PRO A 22 -8.70 3.50 -4.82
C PRO A 22 -8.06 2.52 -3.84
N VAL A 23 -6.86 2.04 -4.17
CA VAL A 23 -6.12 1.09 -3.34
C VAL A 23 -4.74 1.65 -3.04
N LEU A 24 -4.41 1.74 -1.76
CA LEU A 24 -3.07 2.10 -1.31
C LEU A 24 -2.31 0.79 -1.06
N VAL A 25 -1.25 0.57 -1.83
CA VAL A 25 -0.43 -0.63 -1.73
C VAL A 25 0.86 -0.30 -1.01
N ASP A 26 1.11 -0.98 0.12
CA ASP A 26 2.33 -0.84 0.90
C ASP A 26 3.30 -1.96 0.54
N PHE A 27 4.36 -1.63 -0.20
CA PHE A 27 5.46 -2.56 -0.46
C PHE A 27 6.42 -2.46 0.72
N TRP A 28 6.60 -3.56 1.45
CA TRP A 28 7.31 -3.58 2.73
C TRP A 28 8.12 -4.86 2.89
N ALA A 29 8.89 -4.94 3.97
CA ALA A 29 9.59 -6.16 4.36
C ALA A 29 9.61 -6.26 5.89
N PRO A 30 9.59 -7.49 6.45
CA PRO A 30 9.54 -7.67 7.91
C PRO A 30 10.76 -7.12 8.65
N TRP A 31 11.93 -7.08 7.99
CA TRP A 31 13.17 -6.56 8.60
C TRP A 31 13.28 -5.04 8.54
N CYS A 32 12.38 -4.39 7.86
CA CYS A 32 12.44 -2.95 7.61
C CYS A 32 11.79 -2.19 8.78
N MET A 33 12.60 -1.48 9.58
CA MET A 33 12.10 -0.75 10.74
C MET A 33 11.12 0.36 10.34
N PRO A 34 11.43 1.22 9.35
CA PRO A 34 10.44 2.24 8.93
C PRO A 34 9.12 1.63 8.47
N CYS A 35 9.16 0.46 7.81
CA CYS A 35 7.94 -0.23 7.39
C CYS A 35 7.10 -0.62 8.61
N ARG A 36 7.75 -1.12 9.65
CA ARG A 36 7.06 -1.54 10.87
C ARG A 36 6.47 -0.33 11.61
N LEU A 37 7.17 0.80 11.58
CA LEU A 37 6.68 2.03 12.19
C LEU A 37 5.47 2.61 11.45
N MET A 38 5.39 2.37 10.13
CA MET A 38 4.24 2.79 9.33
C MET A 38 2.99 1.94 9.55
N SER A 39 3.15 0.72 10.04
CA SER A 39 2.04 -0.23 10.15
C SER A 39 0.85 0.32 10.95
N PRO A 40 1.03 0.90 12.14
CA PRO A 40 -0.11 1.48 12.87
C PRO A 40 -0.80 2.61 12.12
N THR A 41 -0.02 3.45 11.42
CA THR A 41 -0.58 4.54 10.61
C THR A 41 -1.49 3.98 9.52
N LEU A 42 -1.05 2.93 8.83
CA LEU A 42 -1.83 2.31 7.77
C LEU A 42 -3.10 1.65 8.32
N ASP A 43 -3.00 1.01 9.48
CA ASP A 43 -4.16 0.41 10.14
C ASP A 43 -5.21 1.49 10.45
N GLU A 44 -4.79 2.64 10.96
CA GLU A 44 -5.70 3.74 11.28
C GLU A 44 -6.32 4.33 10.03
N LEU A 45 -5.53 4.54 8.97
CA LEU A 45 -6.03 5.07 7.71
C LEU A 45 -7.04 4.13 7.06
N ALA A 46 -6.77 2.83 7.09
CA ALA A 46 -7.69 1.83 6.53
C ALA A 46 -9.03 1.88 7.23
N LYS A 47 -9.03 2.06 8.55
CA LYS A 47 -10.23 2.14 9.34
C LYS A 47 -10.97 3.45 9.10
N ASP A 48 -10.26 4.58 9.15
CA ASP A 48 -10.84 5.90 8.99
C ASP A 48 -11.44 6.11 7.60
N LEU A 49 -10.83 5.49 6.58
CA LEU A 49 -11.24 5.65 5.18
C LEU A 49 -11.97 4.42 4.63
N GLU A 50 -12.50 3.57 5.51
CA GLU A 50 -13.29 2.41 5.11
C GLU A 50 -14.41 2.84 4.18
N GLY A 51 -14.56 2.10 3.08
CA GLY A 51 -15.56 2.43 2.05
C GLY A 51 -15.05 3.41 1.00
N LYS A 52 -13.99 4.17 1.27
CA LYS A 52 -13.41 5.14 0.33
C LYS A 52 -12.05 4.71 -0.18
N LEU A 53 -11.27 4.03 0.64
CA LEU A 53 -9.92 3.58 0.31
C LEU A 53 -9.73 2.17 0.81
N LYS A 54 -9.08 1.35 -0.01
CA LYS A 54 -8.65 0.01 0.38
C LYS A 54 -7.15 0.07 0.62
N VAL A 55 -6.68 -0.56 1.69
CA VAL A 55 -5.24 -0.60 2.01
C VAL A 55 -4.78 -2.05 2.01
N VAL A 56 -3.75 -2.36 1.24
CA VAL A 56 -3.17 -3.71 1.18
C VAL A 56 -1.66 -3.62 1.34
N LYS A 57 -1.06 -4.74 1.75
CA LYS A 57 0.39 -4.87 1.91
C LYS A 57 0.92 -5.98 1.02
N VAL A 58 2.11 -5.75 0.45
CA VAL A 58 2.84 -6.75 -0.32
C VAL A 58 4.23 -6.91 0.29
N ASN A 59 4.53 -8.09 0.84
CA ASN A 59 5.83 -8.40 1.42
C ASN A 59 6.83 -8.68 0.30
N THR A 60 7.77 -7.77 0.08
CA THR A 60 8.75 -7.89 -1.00
C THR A 60 9.77 -9.00 -0.78
N GLU A 61 9.88 -9.53 0.46
CA GLU A 61 10.78 -10.65 0.77
C GLU A 61 10.22 -12.00 0.32
N GLU A 62 8.93 -12.09 0.11
CA GLU A 62 8.34 -13.33 -0.41
C GLU A 62 8.77 -13.52 -1.85
N PRO A 63 9.36 -14.71 -2.21
CA PRO A 63 9.84 -14.93 -3.58
C PRO A 63 8.78 -14.70 -4.65
N GLU A 64 7.55 -15.09 -4.38
CA GLU A 64 6.43 -14.94 -5.32
C GLU A 64 6.08 -13.47 -5.61
N ASN A 65 6.46 -12.55 -4.72
CA ASN A 65 6.15 -11.13 -4.86
C ASN A 65 7.29 -10.33 -5.49
N GLN A 66 8.45 -10.95 -5.72
CA GLN A 66 9.60 -10.22 -6.26
C GLN A 66 9.34 -9.65 -7.65
N SER A 67 8.58 -10.34 -8.47
CA SER A 67 8.24 -9.83 -9.80
C SER A 67 7.39 -8.57 -9.73
N LEU A 68 6.53 -8.44 -8.72
CA LEU A 68 5.76 -7.21 -8.51
C LEU A 68 6.69 -6.06 -8.13
N ALA A 69 7.64 -6.31 -7.23
CA ALA A 69 8.60 -5.28 -6.83
C ALA A 69 9.43 -4.78 -8.02
N VAL A 70 9.80 -5.68 -8.92
CA VAL A 70 10.53 -5.32 -10.14
C VAL A 70 9.62 -4.53 -11.09
N GLU A 71 8.41 -5.01 -11.31
CA GLU A 71 7.44 -4.37 -12.21
C GLU A 71 7.16 -2.94 -11.79
N TYR A 72 6.98 -2.70 -10.50
CA TYR A 72 6.66 -1.36 -9.98
C TYR A 72 7.89 -0.59 -9.52
N GLN A 73 9.09 -1.10 -9.84
CA GLN A 73 10.37 -0.41 -9.62
C GLN A 73 10.58 -0.01 -8.15
N ILE A 74 10.30 -0.95 -7.25
CA ILE A 74 10.46 -0.73 -5.82
C ILE A 74 11.96 -0.78 -5.48
N GLN A 75 12.55 0.37 -5.13
CA GLN A 75 13.96 0.49 -4.79
C GLN A 75 14.18 0.76 -3.31
N SER A 76 13.31 1.53 -2.69
CA SER A 76 13.35 1.76 -1.24
C SER A 76 11.99 1.48 -0.65
N ILE A 77 11.99 1.00 0.61
CA ILE A 77 10.78 0.65 1.34
C ILE A 77 10.76 1.38 2.69
N PRO A 78 9.58 1.69 3.26
CA PRO A 78 8.27 1.41 2.68
C PRO A 78 8.00 2.25 1.43
N ASN A 79 7.38 1.65 0.44
CA ASN A 79 6.97 2.35 -0.78
C ASN A 79 5.46 2.17 -0.90
N LEU A 80 4.73 3.27 -0.78
CA LEU A 80 3.27 3.26 -0.89
C LEU A 80 2.89 3.77 -2.27
N LYS A 81 2.12 2.98 -3.00
CA LYS A 81 1.60 3.40 -4.30
C LYS A 81 0.09 3.43 -4.26
N LEU A 82 -0.49 4.54 -4.69
CA LEU A 82 -1.95 4.66 -4.78
C LEU A 82 -2.38 4.30 -6.19
N PHE A 83 -3.24 3.29 -6.26
CA PHE A 83 -3.84 2.82 -7.52
C PHE A 83 -5.26 3.32 -7.65
N LYS A 84 -5.62 3.80 -8.85
CA LYS A 84 -7.01 4.09 -9.22
C LYS A 84 -7.27 3.49 -10.59
N LYS A 85 -8.32 2.68 -10.69
CA LYS A 85 -8.72 2.05 -11.96
C LYS A 85 -7.57 1.32 -12.64
N GLY A 86 -6.78 0.60 -11.84
CA GLY A 86 -5.69 -0.23 -12.34
C GLY A 86 -4.37 0.49 -12.60
N GLY A 87 -4.30 1.80 -12.40
CA GLY A 87 -3.07 2.56 -12.65
C GLY A 87 -2.56 3.28 -11.40
N VAL A 88 -1.23 3.47 -11.33
CA VAL A 88 -0.61 4.21 -10.24
C VAL A 88 -0.83 5.71 -10.46
N VAL A 89 -1.44 6.39 -9.49
CA VAL A 89 -1.69 7.83 -9.56
C VAL A 89 -0.82 8.63 -8.59
N ALA A 90 -0.24 7.99 -7.57
CA ALA A 90 0.62 8.67 -6.61
C ALA A 90 1.58 7.69 -5.96
N GLU A 91 2.70 8.18 -5.46
CA GLU A 91 3.71 7.39 -4.78
C GLU A 91 4.20 8.14 -3.54
N PHE A 92 4.36 7.40 -2.43
CA PHE A 92 4.88 7.95 -1.18
C PHE A 92 5.97 7.03 -0.68
N VAL A 93 7.20 7.51 -0.62
CA VAL A 93 8.36 6.70 -0.23
C VAL A 93 8.85 7.12 1.15
N GLY A 94 9.10 6.14 2.00
CA GLY A 94 9.63 6.37 3.34
C GLY A 94 8.57 6.60 4.40
N LEU A 95 9.04 6.87 5.61
CA LEU A 95 8.17 7.07 6.77
C LEU A 95 7.45 8.42 6.67
N ARG A 96 6.15 8.41 6.86
CA ARG A 96 5.32 9.61 6.80
C ARG A 96 4.34 9.63 7.97
N SER A 97 4.01 10.81 8.47
CA SER A 97 2.99 10.94 9.50
C SER A 97 1.60 10.67 8.91
N LYS A 98 0.68 10.27 9.77
CA LYS A 98 -0.70 10.03 9.37
C LYS A 98 -1.32 11.27 8.73
N ASP A 99 -1.15 12.44 9.37
CA ASP A 99 -1.75 13.68 8.88
C ASP A 99 -1.21 14.08 7.51
N SER A 100 0.10 13.95 7.30
CA SER A 100 0.73 14.26 6.03
C SER A 100 0.23 13.33 4.92
N LEU A 101 0.19 12.03 5.21
CA LEU A 101 -0.26 11.04 4.24
C LEU A 101 -1.75 11.23 3.94
N ARG A 102 -2.57 11.46 4.97
CA ARG A 102 -4.00 11.68 4.79
C ARG A 102 -4.29 12.89 3.90
N ALA A 103 -3.54 13.98 4.12
CA ALA A 103 -3.72 15.20 3.32
C ALA A 103 -3.46 14.92 1.84
N ASP A 104 -2.39 14.18 1.55
CA ASP A 104 -2.05 13.84 0.16
C ASP A 104 -3.06 12.87 -0.46
N LEU A 105 -3.57 11.93 0.32
CA LEU A 105 -4.56 10.97 -0.16
C LEU A 105 -5.90 11.64 -0.48
N ASP A 106 -6.29 12.64 0.29
CA ASP A 106 -7.58 13.31 0.11
C ASP A 106 -7.76 13.88 -1.30
N ALA A 107 -6.68 14.22 -1.98
CA ALA A 107 -6.73 14.73 -3.36
C ALA A 107 -7.29 13.68 -4.34
N TRP A 108 -7.26 12.41 -3.98
CA TRP A 108 -7.63 11.30 -4.86
C TRP A 108 -8.90 10.55 -4.44
N LEU A 109 -9.50 10.94 -3.32
CA LEU A 109 -10.66 10.23 -2.75
C LEU A 109 -11.99 10.92 -3.04
#